data_ca9d72a11293383f14cdb2151c1b5518
#
_entry.id   ca9d72a11293383f14cdb2151c1b5518
#
_cell.length_a   1.000
_cell.length_b   1.000
_cell.length_c   1.000
_cell.angle_alpha   90.00
_cell.angle_beta   90.00
_cell.angle_gamma   90.00
#
_symmetry.space_group_name_H-M   'P 1'
#
loop_
_entity.id
_entity.type
_entity.pdbx_description
1 polymer ?
#
loop_
_entity_poly.entity_id
_entity_poly.type
_entity_poly.pdbx_seq_one_letter_code
_entity_poly.pdbx_strand_id
1 'polypeptide(L)'
;RWYPGAGLYRNVRLVTTERVHVPVWGTQLTTPHVSAEYASVRLRTTIRNAGDADVRISTDIIAPDGKIVARKDNSRKINHGQPFEQNFLINAPSLWSPETPYLYKAVSKIYVDGKQTDEYTTRFGIRSIEIIADKGFFLNGKHRKFQGVCNHHDLGPLGAAVNVAALRRQLTLLKDMGCDAVRTSHNMPTPELVELCDEMGFMMMLEPFDEWDIAKCENGYHRYFNEWAEKDMVNMLHQYRNNPCVVMWSIGNEVPTQCSPEGYKVASFLQDICHREDPTRPVTCGMDQVTCVLANGFAAMI
;
A
#
# COMPACT_ATOMS: atom_id res chain seq x y z
N ARG A 1 0.37 -8.07 24.41
CA ARG A 1 -1.08 -7.87 24.22
C ARG A 1 -1.69 -9.05 23.45
N TRP A 2 -1.24 -9.29 22.29
CA TRP A 2 -1.44 -10.47 21.45
C TRP A 2 -0.06 -10.99 21.09
N TYR A 3 0.13 -11.87 20.13
CA TYR A 3 1.44 -12.45 19.86
C TYR A 3 2.45 -11.41 19.35
N PRO A 4 3.22 -10.72 20.23
CA PRO A 4 4.30 -9.86 19.79
C PRO A 4 5.40 -10.75 19.21
N GLY A 5 5.75 -10.53 17.95
CA GLY A 5 6.90 -11.19 17.35
C GLY A 5 8.20 -10.73 18.02
N ALA A 6 9.15 -11.63 18.17
CA ALA A 6 10.49 -11.33 18.65
C ALA A 6 11.54 -11.90 17.69
N GLY A 7 12.61 -11.17 17.47
CA GLY A 7 13.65 -11.54 16.52
C GLY A 7 13.19 -11.43 15.05
N LEU A 8 13.81 -12.21 14.16
CA LEU A 8 13.54 -12.22 12.73
C LEU A 8 12.44 -13.24 12.40
N TYR A 9 11.18 -12.91 12.66
CA TYR A 9 10.03 -13.78 12.40
C TYR A 9 9.37 -13.55 11.03
N ARG A 10 9.82 -12.56 10.27
CA ARG A 10 9.42 -12.29 8.87
C ARG A 10 10.56 -12.63 7.91
N ASN A 11 10.20 -12.84 6.65
CA ASN A 11 11.18 -13.14 5.61
C ASN A 11 12.18 -11.99 5.42
N VAL A 12 13.47 -12.33 5.40
CA VAL A 12 14.56 -11.40 5.09
C VAL A 12 15.18 -11.84 3.76
N ARG A 13 15.33 -10.91 2.84
CA ARG A 13 15.87 -11.17 1.49
C ARG A 13 17.09 -10.32 1.23
N LEU A 14 18.14 -10.92 0.69
CA LEU A 14 19.25 -10.20 0.10
C LEU A 14 18.97 -9.98 -1.39
N VAL A 15 18.91 -8.73 -1.80
CA VAL A 15 18.71 -8.35 -3.21
C VAL A 15 20.04 -7.83 -3.75
N THR A 16 20.53 -8.46 -4.83
CA THR A 16 21.73 -8.02 -5.56
C THR A 16 21.30 -7.41 -6.89
N THR A 17 21.88 -6.28 -7.24
CA THR A 17 21.58 -5.54 -8.47
C THR A 17 22.86 -5.07 -9.15
N GLU A 18 22.79 -4.70 -10.41
CA GLU A 18 23.82 -3.88 -11.03
C GLU A 18 23.83 -2.46 -10.40
N ARG A 19 24.88 -1.68 -10.71
CA ARG A 19 25.04 -0.33 -10.16
C ARG A 19 23.83 0.56 -10.45
N VAL A 20 23.34 0.55 -11.71
CA VAL A 20 22.15 1.32 -12.12
C VAL A 20 20.93 0.40 -12.10
N HIS A 21 20.00 0.67 -11.21
CA HIS A 21 18.85 -0.18 -10.94
C HIS A 21 17.65 0.58 -10.38
N VAL A 22 16.50 -0.07 -10.35
CA VAL A 22 15.30 0.37 -9.62
C VAL A 22 15.46 -0.05 -8.16
N PRO A 23 15.48 0.88 -7.19
CA PRO A 23 15.56 0.50 -5.78
C PRO A 23 14.32 -0.27 -5.32
N VAL A 24 14.44 -0.95 -4.19
CA VAL A 24 13.28 -1.57 -3.51
C VAL A 24 12.18 -0.52 -3.34
N TRP A 25 10.95 -0.88 -3.74
CA TRP A 25 9.77 0.00 -3.79
C TRP A 25 9.95 1.26 -4.66
N GLY A 26 10.87 1.22 -5.62
CA GLY A 26 11.22 2.35 -6.48
C GLY A 26 10.18 2.70 -7.54
N THR A 27 9.01 2.05 -7.54
CA THR A 27 7.90 2.34 -8.46
C THR A 27 6.68 2.87 -7.72
N GLN A 28 5.96 3.77 -8.40
CA GLN A 28 4.63 4.23 -7.99
C GLN A 28 3.72 4.16 -9.21
N LEU A 29 2.67 3.37 -9.12
CA LEU A 29 1.70 3.18 -10.19
C LEU A 29 0.33 3.66 -9.72
N THR A 30 -0.30 4.51 -10.53
CA THR A 30 -1.65 5.03 -10.28
C THR A 30 -2.53 4.86 -11.51
N THR A 31 -3.84 4.84 -11.29
CA THR A 31 -4.85 4.76 -12.35
C THR A 31 -5.74 6.01 -12.32
N PRO A 32 -5.27 7.17 -12.84
CA PRO A 32 -5.95 8.46 -12.69
C PRO A 32 -7.35 8.52 -13.31
N HIS A 33 -7.59 7.72 -14.34
CA HIS A 33 -8.90 7.56 -14.96
C HIS A 33 -9.20 6.08 -15.15
N VAL A 34 -10.41 5.66 -14.80
CA VAL A 34 -10.89 4.28 -14.95
C VAL A 34 -12.34 4.30 -15.41
N SER A 35 -12.59 3.69 -16.57
CA SER A 35 -13.94 3.41 -17.09
C SER A 35 -14.00 2.01 -17.71
N ALA A 36 -15.15 1.62 -18.21
CA ALA A 36 -15.27 0.36 -18.94
C ALA A 36 -14.60 0.40 -20.31
N GLU A 37 -14.51 1.59 -20.92
CA GLU A 37 -13.95 1.80 -22.24
C GLU A 37 -12.43 1.87 -22.22
N TYR A 38 -11.89 2.58 -21.23
CA TYR A 38 -10.43 2.72 -21.08
C TYR A 38 -10.01 3.08 -19.66
N ALA A 39 -8.75 2.80 -19.36
CA ALA A 39 -8.07 3.29 -18.17
C ALA A 39 -6.75 3.97 -18.54
N SER A 40 -6.42 5.05 -17.84
CA SER A 40 -5.08 5.62 -17.86
C SER A 40 -4.24 5.06 -16.73
N VAL A 41 -3.02 4.62 -17.05
CA VAL A 41 -2.06 4.11 -16.07
C VAL A 41 -0.85 5.02 -16.08
N ARG A 42 -0.49 5.57 -14.93
CA ARG A 42 0.71 6.38 -14.72
C ARG A 42 1.70 5.61 -13.87
N LEU A 43 2.89 5.35 -14.42
CA LEU A 43 4.00 4.70 -13.74
C LEU A 43 5.13 5.69 -13.54
N ARG A 44 5.55 5.89 -12.30
CA ARG A 44 6.76 6.62 -11.91
C ARG A 44 7.80 5.62 -11.45
N THR A 45 8.98 5.63 -12.06
CA THR A 45 10.07 4.71 -11.75
C THR A 45 11.32 5.50 -11.35
N THR A 46 11.77 5.30 -10.13
CA THR A 46 13.03 5.86 -9.61
C THR A 46 14.18 4.98 -10.06
N ILE A 47 15.27 5.58 -10.54
CA ILE A 47 16.52 4.87 -10.88
C ILE A 47 17.63 5.38 -9.97
N ARG A 48 18.39 4.48 -9.36
CA ARG A 48 19.56 4.81 -8.54
C ARG A 48 20.87 4.66 -9.30
N ASN A 49 21.86 5.44 -8.84
CA ASN A 49 23.28 5.37 -9.23
C ASN A 49 23.58 5.58 -10.73
N ALA A 50 22.67 6.23 -11.47
CA ALA A 50 22.87 6.48 -12.89
C ALA A 50 23.97 7.53 -13.20
N GLY A 51 24.23 8.45 -12.24
CA GLY A 51 25.15 9.58 -12.48
C GLY A 51 24.70 10.39 -13.70
N ASP A 52 25.64 10.66 -14.62
CA ASP A 52 25.35 11.38 -15.89
C ASP A 52 25.07 10.42 -17.07
N ALA A 53 24.83 9.14 -16.80
CA ALA A 53 24.58 8.17 -17.85
C ALA A 53 23.24 8.42 -18.57
N ASP A 54 23.22 8.09 -19.87
CA ASP A 54 21.98 8.01 -20.62
C ASP A 54 21.26 6.71 -20.28
N VAL A 55 20.09 6.83 -19.69
CA VAL A 55 19.27 5.70 -19.28
C VAL A 55 18.04 5.60 -20.16
N ARG A 56 17.81 4.41 -20.72
CA ARG A 56 16.57 4.05 -21.37
C ARG A 56 15.77 3.10 -20.48
N ILE A 57 14.50 3.39 -20.31
CA ILE A 57 13.52 2.52 -19.67
C ILE A 57 12.50 2.05 -20.70
N SER A 58 12.33 0.73 -20.82
CA SER A 58 11.32 0.09 -21.66
C SER A 58 10.34 -0.65 -20.76
N THR A 59 9.07 -0.27 -20.81
CA THR A 59 8.06 -0.89 -19.95
C THR A 59 6.95 -1.52 -20.78
N ASP A 60 6.68 -2.79 -20.49
CA ASP A 60 5.53 -3.55 -20.99
C ASP A 60 4.44 -3.62 -19.92
N ILE A 61 3.21 -3.31 -20.30
CA ILE A 61 2.03 -3.60 -19.49
C ILE A 61 1.44 -4.91 -19.95
N ILE A 62 1.44 -5.89 -19.06
CA ILE A 62 0.96 -7.26 -19.30
C ILE A 62 -0.38 -7.43 -18.60
N ALA A 63 -1.40 -7.80 -19.37
CA ALA A 63 -2.76 -8.05 -18.89
C ALA A 63 -2.85 -9.38 -18.13
N PRO A 64 -3.97 -9.64 -17.39
CA PRO A 64 -4.18 -10.89 -16.65
C PRO A 64 -4.09 -12.17 -17.52
N ASP A 65 -4.41 -12.08 -18.80
CA ASP A 65 -4.31 -13.18 -19.76
C ASP A 65 -2.88 -13.40 -20.34
N GLY A 66 -1.91 -12.62 -19.85
CA GLY A 66 -0.50 -12.69 -20.26
C GLY A 66 -0.14 -11.89 -21.51
N LYS A 67 -1.09 -11.21 -22.15
CA LYS A 67 -0.81 -10.40 -23.34
C LYS A 67 -0.23 -9.04 -22.97
N ILE A 68 0.70 -8.54 -23.79
CA ILE A 68 1.17 -7.16 -23.72
C ILE A 68 0.09 -6.27 -24.32
N VAL A 69 -0.49 -5.39 -23.51
CA VAL A 69 -1.57 -4.47 -23.91
C VAL A 69 -1.10 -3.04 -24.12
N ALA A 70 0.09 -2.69 -23.63
CA ALA A 70 0.75 -1.42 -23.92
C ALA A 70 2.26 -1.56 -23.74
N ARG A 71 3.02 -0.73 -24.48
CA ARG A 71 4.48 -0.63 -24.37
C ARG A 71 4.89 0.82 -24.48
N LYS A 72 5.91 1.21 -23.71
CA LYS A 72 6.50 2.53 -23.81
C LYS A 72 8.00 2.52 -23.52
N ASP A 73 8.73 3.25 -24.35
CA ASP A 73 10.16 3.51 -24.21
C ASP A 73 10.39 4.99 -23.90
N ASN A 74 11.27 5.27 -22.96
CA ASN A 74 11.73 6.61 -22.62
C ASN A 74 13.25 6.58 -22.44
N SER A 75 13.94 7.62 -22.93
CA SER A 75 15.38 7.78 -22.73
C SER A 75 15.68 9.20 -22.27
N ARG A 76 16.55 9.32 -21.28
CA ARG A 76 17.08 10.62 -20.85
C ARG A 76 18.31 10.45 -19.98
N LYS A 77 19.11 11.52 -19.87
CA LYS A 77 20.08 11.65 -18.77
C LYS A 77 19.34 11.80 -17.46
N ILE A 78 19.76 11.07 -16.46
CA ILE A 78 19.17 11.18 -15.13
C ILE A 78 19.85 12.31 -14.37
N ASN A 79 19.12 13.37 -14.13
CA ASN A 79 19.51 14.45 -13.24
C ASN A 79 18.93 14.18 -11.85
N HIS A 80 19.80 13.89 -10.86
CA HIS A 80 19.50 13.90 -9.42
C HIS A 80 18.11 13.41 -9.00
N GLY A 81 17.87 12.10 -9.12
CA GLY A 81 16.75 11.46 -8.43
C GLY A 81 15.34 11.69 -8.99
N GLN A 82 15.19 12.42 -10.09
CA GLN A 82 13.86 12.55 -10.71
C GLN A 82 13.39 11.22 -11.30
N PRO A 83 12.18 10.74 -10.96
CA PRO A 83 11.65 9.49 -11.50
C PRO A 83 11.36 9.62 -13.00
N PHE A 84 11.47 8.50 -13.74
CA PHE A 84 10.83 8.41 -15.05
C PHE A 84 9.32 8.36 -14.86
N GLU A 85 8.60 9.12 -15.70
CA GLU A 85 7.15 9.06 -15.74
C GLU A 85 6.69 8.51 -17.09
N GLN A 86 5.90 7.45 -17.05
CA GLN A 86 5.33 6.81 -18.23
C GLN A 86 3.81 6.74 -18.08
N ASN A 87 3.09 7.19 -19.09
CA ASN A 87 1.63 7.17 -19.13
C ASN A 87 1.18 6.19 -20.21
N PHE A 88 0.27 5.27 -19.86
CA PHE A 88 -0.28 4.26 -20.75
C PHE A 88 -1.79 4.41 -20.83
N LEU A 89 -2.35 4.05 -21.97
CA LEU A 89 -3.79 3.90 -22.19
C LEU A 89 -4.09 2.41 -22.37
N ILE A 90 -5.00 1.88 -21.57
CA ILE A 90 -5.45 0.49 -21.64
C ILE A 90 -6.91 0.50 -22.07
N ASN A 91 -7.21 -0.01 -23.26
CA ASN A 91 -8.57 -0.12 -23.78
C ASN A 91 -9.28 -1.35 -23.19
N ALA A 92 -10.57 -1.22 -22.89
CA ALA A 92 -11.41 -2.26 -22.32
C ALA A 92 -10.72 -3.00 -21.14
N PRO A 93 -10.32 -2.28 -20.07
CA PRO A 93 -9.54 -2.87 -19.00
C PRO A 93 -10.33 -3.90 -18.20
N SER A 94 -9.66 -4.97 -17.77
CA SER A 94 -10.17 -5.88 -16.74
C SER A 94 -9.99 -5.24 -15.37
N LEU A 95 -11.09 -4.82 -14.75
CA LEU A 95 -11.03 -4.10 -13.47
C LEU A 95 -10.82 -5.06 -12.29
N TRP A 96 -10.02 -4.61 -11.33
CA TRP A 96 -9.88 -5.30 -10.06
C TRP A 96 -11.08 -5.02 -9.15
N SER A 97 -11.64 -6.08 -8.59
CA SER A 97 -12.64 -6.03 -7.50
C SER A 97 -12.55 -7.30 -6.66
N PRO A 98 -13.21 -7.38 -5.49
CA PRO A 98 -13.29 -8.62 -4.71
C PRO A 98 -13.85 -9.82 -5.48
N GLU A 99 -14.73 -9.59 -6.44
CA GLU A 99 -15.34 -10.61 -7.30
C GLU A 99 -14.45 -10.99 -8.48
N THR A 100 -13.68 -10.04 -8.98
CA THR A 100 -12.81 -10.19 -10.16
C THR A 100 -11.43 -9.59 -9.87
N PRO A 101 -10.57 -10.28 -9.11
CA PRO A 101 -9.29 -9.74 -8.66
C PRO A 101 -8.24 -9.79 -9.77
N TYR A 102 -8.50 -9.12 -10.89
CA TYR A 102 -7.60 -9.09 -12.04
C TYR A 102 -6.35 -8.27 -11.77
N LEU A 103 -5.20 -8.89 -12.00
CA LEU A 103 -3.88 -8.30 -11.75
C LEU A 103 -3.10 -8.17 -13.05
N TYR A 104 -2.57 -6.99 -13.28
CA TYR A 104 -1.64 -6.63 -14.33
C TYR A 104 -0.21 -6.65 -13.80
N LYS A 105 0.76 -6.64 -14.73
CA LYS A 105 2.18 -6.44 -14.45
C LYS A 105 2.72 -5.32 -15.34
N ALA A 106 3.47 -4.40 -14.74
CA ALA A 106 4.33 -3.47 -15.46
C ALA A 106 5.77 -4.02 -15.35
N VAL A 107 6.33 -4.49 -16.46
CA VAL A 107 7.70 -5.03 -16.52
C VAL A 107 8.60 -3.97 -17.13
N SER A 108 9.43 -3.34 -16.30
CA SER A 108 10.33 -2.25 -16.67
C SER A 108 11.75 -2.77 -16.81
N LYS A 109 12.32 -2.67 -18.00
CA LYS A 109 13.72 -2.99 -18.31
C LYS A 109 14.53 -1.71 -18.38
N ILE A 110 15.64 -1.70 -17.67
CA ILE A 110 16.55 -0.55 -17.58
C ILE A 110 17.80 -0.83 -18.40
N TYR A 111 18.17 0.13 -19.24
CA TYR A 111 19.34 0.04 -20.10
C TYR A 111 20.24 1.24 -19.89
N VAL A 112 21.56 0.97 -19.85
CA VAL A 112 22.63 1.99 -19.84
C VAL A 112 23.58 1.62 -20.96
N ASP A 113 23.88 2.57 -21.82
CA ASP A 113 24.77 2.38 -23.00
C ASP A 113 24.41 1.13 -23.83
N GLY A 114 23.10 0.88 -23.98
CA GLY A 114 22.56 -0.25 -24.74
C GLY A 114 22.54 -1.60 -24.00
N LYS A 115 23.20 -1.72 -22.84
CA LYS A 115 23.20 -2.93 -22.00
C LYS A 115 22.06 -2.88 -20.99
N GLN A 116 21.29 -3.98 -20.87
CA GLN A 116 20.30 -4.11 -19.79
C GLN A 116 21.01 -4.24 -18.44
N THR A 117 20.67 -3.36 -17.49
CA THR A 117 21.24 -3.35 -16.14
C THR A 117 20.25 -3.82 -15.09
N ASP A 118 18.93 -3.73 -15.37
CA ASP A 118 17.91 -4.18 -14.41
C ASP A 118 16.60 -4.56 -15.11
N GLU A 119 15.79 -5.36 -14.42
CA GLU A 119 14.41 -5.64 -14.76
C GLU A 119 13.56 -5.62 -13.49
N TYR A 120 12.58 -4.75 -13.44
CA TYR A 120 11.72 -4.58 -12.27
C TYR A 120 10.26 -4.79 -12.64
N THR A 121 9.59 -5.69 -11.92
CA THR A 121 8.17 -5.99 -12.12
C THR A 121 7.34 -5.36 -11.02
N THR A 122 6.36 -4.53 -11.41
CA THR A 122 5.34 -3.97 -10.53
C THR A 122 4.01 -4.66 -10.81
N ARG A 123 3.45 -5.38 -9.83
CA ARG A 123 2.08 -5.91 -9.89
C ARG A 123 1.11 -4.79 -9.53
N PHE A 124 -0.03 -4.72 -10.21
CA PHE A 124 -1.07 -3.75 -9.93
C PHE A 124 -2.45 -4.22 -10.41
N GLY A 125 -3.49 -3.58 -9.94
CA GLY A 125 -4.86 -3.74 -10.47
C GLY A 125 -5.39 -2.40 -10.95
N ILE A 126 -6.23 -2.43 -11.97
CA ILE A 126 -6.92 -1.24 -12.48
C ILE A 126 -8.24 -1.11 -11.74
N ARG A 127 -8.39 -0.06 -10.96
CA ARG A 127 -9.61 0.25 -10.20
C ARG A 127 -9.71 1.74 -9.89
N SER A 128 -10.91 2.20 -9.62
CA SER A 128 -11.16 3.50 -8.97
C SER A 128 -11.73 3.29 -7.57
N ILE A 129 -11.33 4.16 -6.64
CA ILE A 129 -11.92 4.27 -5.30
C ILE A 129 -12.33 5.71 -5.06
N GLU A 130 -13.46 5.89 -4.39
CA GLU A 130 -13.97 7.20 -4.04
C GLU A 130 -14.72 7.12 -2.71
N ILE A 131 -14.57 8.14 -1.89
CA ILE A 131 -15.40 8.36 -0.71
C ILE A 131 -16.20 9.64 -0.95
N ILE A 132 -17.51 9.50 -0.96
CA ILE A 132 -18.44 10.61 -1.13
C ILE A 132 -19.13 10.85 0.21
N ALA A 133 -19.03 12.08 0.74
CA ALA A 133 -19.72 12.47 1.96
C ALA A 133 -21.20 12.07 1.88
N ASP A 134 -21.75 11.54 2.95
CA ASP A 134 -23.13 11.05 3.10
C ASP A 134 -23.53 9.87 2.19
N LYS A 135 -22.66 9.45 1.25
CA LYS A 135 -22.94 8.31 0.37
C LYS A 135 -22.01 7.11 0.64
N GLY A 136 -20.84 7.34 1.25
CA GLY A 136 -19.89 6.29 1.63
C GLY A 136 -18.87 5.93 0.56
N PHE A 137 -18.42 4.69 0.58
CA PHE A 137 -17.33 4.17 -0.24
C PHE A 137 -17.85 3.62 -1.59
N PHE A 138 -17.12 3.96 -2.66
CA PHE A 138 -17.38 3.47 -4.01
C PHE A 138 -16.14 2.78 -4.57
N LEU A 139 -16.32 1.60 -5.15
CA LEU A 139 -15.32 0.86 -5.92
C LEU A 139 -15.79 0.73 -7.37
N ASN A 140 -14.98 1.21 -8.32
CA ASN A 140 -15.32 1.21 -9.74
C ASN A 140 -16.70 1.85 -10.03
N GLY A 141 -16.97 2.96 -9.35
CA GLY A 141 -18.23 3.70 -9.48
C GLY A 141 -19.44 3.06 -8.81
N LYS A 142 -19.29 1.91 -8.15
CA LYS A 142 -20.40 1.21 -7.45
C LYS A 142 -20.28 1.41 -5.95
N HIS A 143 -21.37 1.85 -5.31
CA HIS A 143 -21.46 1.93 -3.85
C HIS A 143 -21.24 0.56 -3.22
N ARG A 144 -20.43 0.51 -2.18
CA ARG A 144 -20.08 -0.73 -1.47
C ARG A 144 -19.94 -0.50 0.03
N LYS A 145 -20.41 -1.47 0.81
CA LYS A 145 -20.09 -1.59 2.24
C LYS A 145 -19.03 -2.66 2.42
N PHE A 146 -18.10 -2.43 3.35
CA PHE A 146 -17.12 -3.44 3.73
C PHE A 146 -17.80 -4.53 4.57
N GLN A 147 -17.62 -5.78 4.18
CA GLN A 147 -17.96 -6.96 4.97
C GLN A 147 -16.64 -7.56 5.45
N GLY A 148 -16.11 -7.03 6.54
CA GLY A 148 -14.73 -7.29 6.90
C GLY A 148 -14.50 -7.59 8.36
N VAL A 149 -13.27 -8.00 8.64
CA VAL A 149 -12.78 -8.33 9.98
C VAL A 149 -11.52 -7.54 10.30
N CYS A 150 -11.25 -7.38 11.60
CA CYS A 150 -9.96 -6.93 12.10
C CYS A 150 -9.09 -8.14 12.39
N ASN A 151 -7.99 -8.31 11.66
CA ASN A 151 -7.07 -9.42 11.85
C ASN A 151 -5.77 -8.95 12.51
N HIS A 152 -5.42 -9.58 13.63
CA HIS A 152 -4.08 -9.51 14.19
C HIS A 152 -3.11 -10.35 13.34
N HIS A 153 -1.81 -10.08 13.46
CA HIS A 153 -0.78 -10.70 12.62
C HIS A 153 -0.42 -12.15 13.00
N ASP A 154 -1.06 -12.71 14.01
CA ASP A 154 -0.81 -14.09 14.43
C ASP A 154 -1.60 -15.12 13.62
N LEU A 155 -1.08 -16.33 13.58
CA LEU A 155 -1.66 -17.48 12.90
C LEU A 155 -1.96 -18.64 13.89
N GLY A 156 -2.52 -18.31 15.07
CA GLY A 156 -2.84 -19.27 16.11
C GLY A 156 -1.60 -20.02 16.63
N PRO A 157 -1.52 -21.35 16.50
CA PRO A 157 -0.40 -22.11 17.04
C PRO A 157 0.96 -21.80 16.40
N LEU A 158 0.97 -21.12 15.24
CA LEU A 158 2.20 -20.65 14.59
C LEU A 158 2.69 -19.31 15.14
N GLY A 159 1.91 -18.65 16.01
CA GLY A 159 2.24 -17.32 16.52
C GLY A 159 2.41 -16.31 15.40
N ALA A 160 3.44 -15.46 15.47
CA ALA A 160 3.73 -14.42 14.48
C ALA A 160 4.53 -14.93 13.26
N ALA A 161 4.85 -16.23 13.18
CA ALA A 161 5.59 -16.79 12.05
C ALA A 161 4.78 -16.71 10.76
N VAL A 162 5.43 -16.26 9.66
CA VAL A 162 4.77 -16.13 8.36
C VAL A 162 4.69 -17.49 7.67
N ASN A 163 3.47 -17.94 7.39
CA ASN A 163 3.20 -19.16 6.62
C ASN A 163 2.12 -18.87 5.58
N VAL A 164 2.49 -18.88 4.30
CA VAL A 164 1.60 -18.53 3.18
C VAL A 164 0.38 -19.47 3.10
N ALA A 165 0.56 -20.76 3.35
CA ALA A 165 -0.55 -21.72 3.32
C ALA A 165 -1.56 -21.46 4.45
N ALA A 166 -1.07 -21.12 5.66
CA ALA A 166 -1.92 -20.77 6.79
C ALA A 166 -2.66 -19.43 6.54
N LEU A 167 -2.00 -18.42 5.99
CA LEU A 167 -2.62 -17.16 5.57
C LEU A 167 -3.71 -17.40 4.53
N ARG A 168 -3.43 -18.18 3.49
CA ARG A 168 -4.41 -18.54 2.45
C ARG A 168 -5.61 -19.25 3.03
N ARG A 169 -5.38 -20.22 3.95
CA ARG A 169 -6.47 -20.91 4.66
C ARG A 169 -7.32 -19.92 5.46
N GLN A 170 -6.71 -19.02 6.21
CA GLN A 170 -7.42 -17.99 6.98
C GLN A 170 -8.30 -17.13 6.06
N LEU A 171 -7.74 -16.60 4.97
CA LEU A 171 -8.49 -15.80 3.99
C LEU A 171 -9.60 -16.62 3.31
N THR A 172 -9.38 -17.90 3.01
CA THR A 172 -10.42 -18.78 2.45
C THR A 172 -11.61 -18.89 3.41
N LEU A 173 -11.35 -19.15 4.70
CA LEU A 173 -12.41 -19.22 5.70
C LEU A 173 -13.18 -17.90 5.84
N LEU A 174 -12.47 -16.76 5.79
CA LEU A 174 -13.12 -15.44 5.80
C LEU A 174 -13.99 -15.24 4.56
N LYS A 175 -13.54 -15.66 3.38
CA LYS A 175 -14.30 -15.55 2.14
C LYS A 175 -15.56 -16.44 2.17
N ASP A 176 -15.44 -17.66 2.71
CA ASP A 176 -16.56 -18.58 2.91
C ASP A 176 -17.62 -18.02 3.89
N MET A 177 -17.20 -17.20 4.84
CA MET A 177 -18.09 -16.43 5.73
C MET A 177 -18.75 -15.21 5.05
N GLY A 178 -18.39 -14.89 3.81
CA GLY A 178 -18.87 -13.71 3.09
C GLY A 178 -18.06 -12.44 3.31
N CYS A 179 -16.85 -12.53 3.89
CA CYS A 179 -15.97 -11.37 4.05
C CYS A 179 -15.32 -10.97 2.72
N ASP A 180 -15.22 -9.67 2.51
CA ASP A 180 -14.53 -9.04 1.37
C ASP A 180 -13.51 -7.98 1.78
N ALA A 181 -13.26 -7.82 3.09
CA ALA A 181 -12.33 -6.83 3.60
C ALA A 181 -11.59 -7.30 4.86
N VAL A 182 -10.37 -6.78 5.03
CA VAL A 182 -9.51 -7.01 6.20
C VAL A 182 -8.89 -5.69 6.66
N ARG A 183 -8.98 -5.38 7.96
CA ARG A 183 -8.17 -4.36 8.61
C ARG A 183 -7.01 -5.04 9.34
N THR A 184 -5.79 -4.56 9.14
CA THR A 184 -4.61 -5.07 9.84
C THR A 184 -4.52 -4.47 11.24
N SER A 185 -4.79 -5.27 12.26
CA SER A 185 -4.90 -4.83 13.67
C SER A 185 -3.60 -5.13 14.41
N HIS A 186 -2.90 -4.25 14.86
CA HIS A 186 -2.74 -2.81 14.68
C HIS A 186 -1.26 -2.62 14.41
N ASN A 187 -0.78 -3.21 13.34
CA ASN A 187 0.61 -3.18 12.92
C ASN A 187 0.73 -3.51 11.42
N MET A 188 1.89 -3.19 10.85
CA MET A 188 2.15 -3.46 9.44
C MET A 188 1.92 -4.93 9.09
N PRO A 189 1.17 -5.22 8.00
CA PRO A 189 1.01 -6.59 7.51
C PRO A 189 2.33 -7.15 6.96
N THR A 190 2.35 -8.46 6.74
CA THR A 190 3.39 -9.07 5.92
C THR A 190 3.09 -8.89 4.44
N PRO A 191 4.11 -8.81 3.56
CA PRO A 191 3.88 -8.75 2.11
C PRO A 191 3.02 -9.90 1.60
N GLU A 192 3.22 -11.09 2.13
CA GLU A 192 2.51 -12.30 1.74
C GLU A 192 0.99 -12.20 1.99
N LEU A 193 0.59 -11.54 3.09
CA LEU A 193 -0.83 -11.30 3.36
C LEU A 193 -1.43 -10.34 2.33
N VAL A 194 -0.74 -9.24 2.03
CA VAL A 194 -1.22 -8.22 1.08
C VAL A 194 -1.29 -8.80 -0.34
N GLU A 195 -0.27 -9.57 -0.75
CA GLU A 195 -0.26 -10.26 -2.04
C GLU A 195 -1.43 -11.25 -2.17
N LEU A 196 -1.72 -12.01 -1.11
CA LEU A 196 -2.88 -12.91 -1.09
C LEU A 196 -4.21 -12.15 -1.16
N CYS A 197 -4.32 -11.00 -0.50
CA CYS A 197 -5.51 -10.15 -0.58
C CYS A 197 -5.70 -9.59 -2.00
N ASP A 198 -4.63 -9.19 -2.69
CA ASP A 198 -4.69 -8.82 -4.11
C ASP A 198 -5.24 -9.96 -4.98
N GLU A 199 -4.75 -11.21 -4.76
CA GLU A 199 -5.10 -12.39 -5.55
C GLU A 199 -6.49 -12.94 -5.25
N MET A 200 -6.88 -12.90 -3.99
CA MET A 200 -8.14 -13.49 -3.51
C MET A 200 -9.30 -12.50 -3.48
N GLY A 201 -9.04 -11.21 -3.78
CA GLY A 201 -10.06 -10.19 -3.81
C GLY A 201 -10.56 -9.79 -2.42
N PHE A 202 -9.65 -9.32 -1.56
CA PHE A 202 -9.99 -8.66 -0.30
C PHE A 202 -9.59 -7.19 -0.36
N MET A 203 -10.47 -6.30 0.02
CA MET A 203 -10.12 -4.91 0.27
C MET A 203 -9.38 -4.81 1.60
N MET A 204 -8.36 -3.94 1.67
CA MET A 204 -7.57 -3.80 2.89
C MET A 204 -7.54 -2.36 3.38
N MET A 205 -7.72 -2.21 4.68
CA MET A 205 -7.33 -1.05 5.45
C MET A 205 -6.03 -1.39 6.19
N LEU A 206 -4.92 -0.76 5.78
CA LEU A 206 -3.62 -1.01 6.40
C LEU A 206 -3.37 -0.02 7.53
N GLU A 207 -3.00 -0.56 8.71
CA GLU A 207 -2.81 0.19 9.92
C GLU A 207 -1.49 -0.21 10.60
N PRO A 208 -0.52 0.72 10.77
CA PRO A 208 0.79 0.38 11.30
C PRO A 208 0.91 0.54 12.81
N PHE A 209 0.05 1.34 13.47
CA PHE A 209 0.25 1.79 14.84
C PHE A 209 -0.93 1.48 15.77
N ASP A 210 -0.64 0.86 16.91
CA ASP A 210 -1.57 0.69 18.03
C ASP A 210 -1.39 1.77 19.11
N GLU A 211 -0.30 2.49 19.11
CA GLU A 211 -0.04 3.67 19.92
C GLU A 211 0.87 4.65 19.19
N TRP A 212 0.82 5.91 19.61
CA TRP A 212 1.70 6.95 19.10
C TRP A 212 2.72 7.38 20.16
N ASP A 213 2.83 8.68 20.44
CA ASP A 213 3.75 9.28 21.39
C ASP A 213 3.34 9.11 22.86
N ILE A 214 2.07 8.84 23.13
CA ILE A 214 1.57 8.55 24.48
C ILE A 214 1.37 7.04 24.64
N ALA A 215 1.92 6.49 25.72
CA ALA A 215 1.98 5.06 26.00
C ALA A 215 0.60 4.42 26.22
N LYS A 216 0.32 3.30 25.56
CA LYS A 216 -0.68 2.30 25.95
C LYS A 216 -0.11 1.24 26.91
N CYS A 217 1.19 0.98 26.81
CA CYS A 217 1.91 0.03 27.63
C CYS A 217 3.35 0.48 27.88
N GLU A 218 3.96 0.02 28.96
CA GLU A 218 5.28 0.45 29.42
C GLU A 218 6.37 0.33 28.35
N ASN A 219 6.40 -0.76 27.59
CA ASN A 219 7.43 -1.05 26.58
C ASN A 219 6.85 -0.96 25.15
N GLY A 220 5.96 0.00 24.90
CA GLY A 220 5.30 0.20 23.63
C GLY A 220 6.09 1.04 22.63
N TYR A 221 5.45 1.26 21.47
CA TYR A 221 6.04 1.98 20.34
C TYR A 221 6.27 3.47 20.64
N HIS A 222 5.56 4.08 21.63
CA HIS A 222 5.73 5.47 22.05
C HIS A 222 7.20 5.84 22.31
N ARG A 223 8.01 4.88 22.73
CA ARG A 223 9.47 5.05 22.98
C ARG A 223 10.28 5.38 21.73
N TYR A 224 9.75 4.99 20.56
CA TYR A 224 10.40 5.12 19.26
C TYR A 224 9.64 6.05 18.32
N PHE A 225 8.43 6.46 18.68
CA PHE A 225 7.51 7.18 17.81
C PHE A 225 8.14 8.42 17.17
N ASN A 226 8.75 9.28 17.95
CA ASN A 226 9.35 10.52 17.46
C ASN A 226 10.50 10.31 16.47
N GLU A 227 11.21 9.18 16.57
CA GLU A 227 12.33 8.87 15.69
C GLU A 227 11.90 8.07 14.45
N TRP A 228 10.91 7.17 14.62
CA TRP A 228 10.63 6.13 13.65
C TRP A 228 9.27 6.26 12.93
N ALA A 229 8.32 7.00 13.47
CA ALA A 229 6.95 7.04 12.93
C ALA A 229 6.90 7.44 11.45
N GLU A 230 7.62 8.49 11.04
CA GLU A 230 7.68 8.89 9.64
C GLU A 230 8.36 7.83 8.77
N LYS A 231 9.50 7.27 9.22
CA LYS A 231 10.24 6.24 8.48
C LYS A 231 9.38 4.99 8.26
N ASP A 232 8.71 4.54 9.30
CA ASP A 232 7.86 3.35 9.25
C ASP A 232 6.63 3.57 8.39
N MET A 233 5.98 4.74 8.51
CA MET A 233 4.83 5.09 7.68
C MET A 233 5.23 5.17 6.20
N VAL A 234 6.32 5.87 5.86
CA VAL A 234 6.82 5.98 4.48
C VAL A 234 7.16 4.60 3.90
N ASN A 235 7.82 3.75 4.68
CA ASN A 235 8.15 2.38 4.25
C ASN A 235 6.89 1.57 3.96
N MET A 236 5.87 1.62 4.81
CA MET A 236 4.59 0.93 4.57
C MET A 236 3.89 1.45 3.31
N LEU A 237 3.82 2.76 3.15
CA LEU A 237 3.20 3.39 1.97
C LEU A 237 3.92 2.98 0.68
N HIS A 238 5.26 3.08 0.65
CA HIS A 238 6.05 2.71 -0.53
C HIS A 238 5.93 1.24 -0.87
N GLN A 239 5.89 0.37 0.13
CA GLN A 239 5.78 -1.07 -0.05
C GLN A 239 4.42 -1.46 -0.66
N TYR A 240 3.32 -0.81 -0.24
CA TYR A 240 1.97 -1.28 -0.54
C TYR A 240 1.14 -0.35 -1.45
N ARG A 241 1.64 0.84 -1.82
CA ARG A 241 0.89 1.79 -2.67
C ARG A 241 0.53 1.27 -4.06
N ASN A 242 1.20 0.22 -4.56
CA ASN A 242 0.89 -0.39 -5.85
C ASN A 242 -0.12 -1.55 -5.75
N ASN A 243 -0.45 -2.01 -4.54
CA ASN A 243 -1.38 -3.11 -4.32
C ASN A 243 -2.83 -2.63 -4.45
N PRO A 244 -3.63 -3.19 -5.38
CA PRO A 244 -5.01 -2.75 -5.59
C PRO A 244 -5.94 -3.07 -4.42
N CYS A 245 -5.65 -4.09 -3.64
CA CYS A 245 -6.41 -4.45 -2.45
C CYS A 245 -6.40 -3.36 -1.38
N VAL A 246 -5.32 -2.56 -1.29
CA VAL A 246 -5.24 -1.47 -0.32
C VAL A 246 -6.14 -0.34 -0.78
N VAL A 247 -7.19 -0.07 -0.03
CA VAL A 247 -8.20 0.95 -0.35
C VAL A 247 -8.23 2.10 0.65
N MET A 248 -7.55 1.96 1.79
CA MET A 248 -7.53 2.97 2.85
C MET A 248 -6.27 2.83 3.70
N TRP A 249 -5.73 3.94 4.16
CA TRP A 249 -4.68 4.00 5.16
C TRP A 249 -5.28 4.36 6.52
N SER A 250 -4.98 3.57 7.55
CA SER A 250 -5.32 3.92 8.93
C SER A 250 -4.05 4.34 9.66
N ILE A 251 -4.06 5.49 10.30
CA ILE A 251 -2.87 6.03 10.96
C ILE A 251 -2.74 5.63 12.42
N GLY A 252 -3.75 4.99 13.02
CA GLY A 252 -3.65 4.52 14.40
C GLY A 252 -4.93 3.89 14.93
N ASN A 253 -4.77 3.12 16.01
CA ASN A 253 -5.85 2.45 16.73
C ASN A 253 -5.95 2.92 18.17
N GLU A 254 -7.08 3.50 18.54
CA GLU A 254 -7.43 3.82 19.94
C GLU A 254 -6.28 4.49 20.69
N VAL A 255 -5.57 5.38 20.02
CA VAL A 255 -4.36 6.00 20.55
C VAL A 255 -4.68 6.91 21.72
N PRO A 256 -3.98 6.84 22.88
CA PRO A 256 -4.22 7.76 24.00
C PRO A 256 -4.07 9.22 23.61
N THR A 257 -3.22 9.52 22.64
CA THR A 257 -2.98 10.85 22.09
C THR A 257 -4.24 11.52 21.54
N GLN A 258 -5.29 10.76 21.16
CA GLN A 258 -6.56 11.29 20.68
C GLN A 258 -7.25 12.21 21.71
N CYS A 259 -7.00 12.01 22.99
CA CYS A 259 -7.55 12.85 24.08
C CYS A 259 -6.59 13.93 24.57
N SER A 260 -5.38 14.01 24.03
CA SER A 260 -4.45 15.09 24.30
C SER A 260 -4.97 16.41 23.67
N PRO A 261 -4.80 17.59 24.35
CA PRO A 261 -5.18 18.87 23.77
C PRO A 261 -4.56 19.17 22.41
N GLU A 262 -3.38 18.62 22.12
CA GLU A 262 -2.64 18.79 20.88
C GLU A 262 -2.58 17.51 20.03
N GLY A 263 -3.36 16.49 20.36
CA GLY A 263 -3.35 15.21 19.66
C GLY A 263 -3.64 15.31 18.17
N TYR A 264 -4.44 16.29 17.76
CA TYR A 264 -4.72 16.60 16.36
C TYR A 264 -3.45 16.93 15.56
N LYS A 265 -2.40 17.49 16.19
CA LYS A 265 -1.12 17.78 15.49
C LYS A 265 -0.41 16.50 15.08
N VAL A 266 -0.46 15.46 15.91
CA VAL A 266 0.11 14.15 15.59
C VAL A 266 -0.71 13.47 14.49
N ALA A 267 -2.03 13.56 14.55
CA ALA A 267 -2.91 13.06 13.50
C ALA A 267 -2.62 13.74 12.15
N SER A 268 -2.54 15.08 12.14
CA SER A 268 -2.21 15.86 10.95
C SER A 268 -0.84 15.48 10.38
N PHE A 269 0.18 15.34 11.23
CA PHE A 269 1.52 14.93 10.82
C PHE A 269 1.50 13.58 10.09
N LEU A 270 0.83 12.57 10.64
CA LEU A 270 0.74 11.24 10.01
C LEU A 270 -0.11 11.25 8.74
N GLN A 271 -1.21 12.03 8.73
CA GLN A 271 -2.05 12.20 7.55
C GLN A 271 -1.31 12.89 6.41
N ASP A 272 -0.52 13.92 6.72
CA ASP A 272 0.30 14.65 5.75
C ASP A 272 1.34 13.72 5.09
N ILE A 273 1.93 12.80 5.86
CA ILE A 273 2.82 11.76 5.29
C ILE A 273 2.05 10.88 4.30
N CYS A 274 0.86 10.41 4.67
CA CYS A 274 0.03 9.60 3.78
C CYS A 274 -0.29 10.36 2.48
N HIS A 275 -0.75 11.59 2.55
CA HIS A 275 -1.10 12.40 1.39
C HIS A 275 0.11 12.76 0.53
N ARG A 276 1.29 12.97 1.13
CA ARG A 276 2.54 13.22 0.42
C ARG A 276 3.00 12.01 -0.39
N GLU A 277 2.96 10.82 0.21
CA GLU A 277 3.51 9.60 -0.39
C GLU A 277 2.48 8.84 -1.25
N ASP A 278 1.19 8.94 -0.92
CA ASP A 278 0.10 8.33 -1.68
C ASP A 278 -1.20 9.15 -1.57
N PRO A 279 -1.39 10.18 -2.41
CA PRO A 279 -2.61 10.99 -2.42
C PRO A 279 -3.84 10.28 -3.02
N THR A 280 -3.73 9.00 -3.39
CA THR A 280 -4.79 8.28 -4.11
C THR A 280 -5.76 7.55 -3.20
N ARG A 281 -5.45 7.46 -1.90
CA ARG A 281 -6.26 6.74 -0.92
C ARG A 281 -6.65 7.64 0.23
N PRO A 282 -7.87 7.45 0.78
CA PRO A 282 -8.30 8.14 1.99
C PRO A 282 -7.50 7.67 3.21
N VAL A 283 -7.44 8.54 4.20
CA VAL A 283 -6.81 8.30 5.50
C VAL A 283 -7.88 8.25 6.58
N THR A 284 -7.71 7.38 7.57
CA THR A 284 -8.59 7.25 8.73
C THR A 284 -7.80 6.94 10.01
N CYS A 285 -8.47 6.96 11.15
CA CYS A 285 -7.94 6.55 12.45
C CYS A 285 -9.04 5.82 13.24
N GLY A 286 -8.69 4.73 13.91
CA GLY A 286 -9.58 4.07 14.84
C GLY A 286 -9.67 4.86 16.14
N MET A 287 -10.78 5.56 16.37
CA MET A 287 -11.06 6.34 17.59
C MET A 287 -12.06 5.62 18.48
N ASP A 288 -11.82 5.59 19.78
CA ASP A 288 -12.71 4.98 20.79
C ASP A 288 -13.21 5.98 21.85
N GLN A 289 -12.60 7.17 21.93
CA GLN A 289 -12.91 8.20 22.94
C GLN A 289 -13.74 9.34 22.32
N VAL A 290 -14.94 9.04 21.84
CA VAL A 290 -15.79 9.95 21.06
C VAL A 290 -15.95 11.33 21.69
N THR A 291 -16.18 11.41 23.01
CA THR A 291 -16.39 12.68 23.69
C THR A 291 -15.18 13.59 23.62
N CYS A 292 -13.98 13.07 23.89
CA CYS A 292 -12.78 13.90 23.88
C CYS A 292 -12.34 14.29 22.45
N VAL A 293 -12.48 13.39 21.47
CA VAL A 293 -12.06 13.69 20.09
C VAL A 293 -12.96 14.72 19.40
N LEU A 294 -14.22 14.80 19.80
CA LEU A 294 -15.12 15.87 19.36
C LEU A 294 -14.80 17.19 20.04
N ALA A 295 -14.50 17.16 21.37
CA ALA A 295 -14.24 18.35 22.14
C ALA A 295 -12.92 19.04 21.78
N ASN A 296 -11.87 18.27 21.44
CA ASN A 296 -10.53 18.80 21.14
C ASN A 296 -10.25 19.01 19.66
N GLY A 297 -11.22 18.75 18.78
CA GLY A 297 -11.08 18.92 17.32
C GLY A 297 -10.32 17.80 16.61
N PHE A 298 -9.91 16.74 17.30
CA PHE A 298 -9.20 15.60 16.70
C PHE A 298 -10.00 14.95 15.59
N ALA A 299 -11.30 14.72 15.79
CA ALA A 299 -12.18 14.09 14.81
C ALA A 299 -12.34 14.90 13.50
N ALA A 300 -12.09 16.20 13.53
CA ALA A 300 -12.17 17.05 12.35
C ALA A 300 -10.94 16.96 11.44
N MET A 301 -9.87 16.29 11.91
CA MET A 301 -8.61 16.14 11.18
C MET A 301 -8.52 14.83 10.39
N ILE A 302 -9.48 13.92 10.55
CA ILE A 302 -9.43 12.56 9.99
C ILE A 302 -10.53 12.37 8.93
#